data_b629455df48118764ceb0ab79249e268
#
_entry.id   b629455df48118764ceb0ab79249e268
#
_cell.length_a   1.000
_cell.length_b   1.000
_cell.length_c   1.000
_cell.angle_alpha   90.00
_cell.angle_beta   90.00
_cell.angle_gamma   90.00
#
_symmetry.space_group_name_H-M   'P 1'
#
loop_
_entity.id
_entity.type
_entity.pdbx_description
1 polymer ?
#
loop_
_entity_poly.entity_id
_entity_poly.type
_entity_poly.pdbx_seq_one_letter_code
_entity_poly.pdbx_strand_id
1 'polypeptide(L)'
;MAETDNNTQSQGTQATQQVQALEIDYGKIEAMINKGNQQKENAILRSYFEQQGMTEEEVKTAVSEYRANKQKQADEQKNAYANMQAENEKLKAQILQSNINAKATDIGLDMGVDKNAVIYLVKMADLSKAVDAKGEISEEEIKKAFEEVLKNVPALKASTNSNTGFKVGADNNQSENDKTNMLRKVAGLPPLK
;
A
#
# COMPACT_ATOMS: atom_id res chain seq x y z
N MET A 1 71.05 4.56 -57.65
CA MET A 1 70.25 3.35 -57.83
C MET A 1 69.12 3.45 -56.92
N ALA A 2 67.98 3.90 -57.39
CA ALA A 2 66.84 3.14 -57.89
C ALA A 2 66.19 2.47 -56.67
N GLU A 3 64.96 2.60 -56.34
CA GLU A 3 63.72 2.61 -57.15
C GLU A 3 62.56 3.26 -56.36
N THR A 4 61.82 3.95 -57.13
CA THR A 4 60.49 4.48 -56.88
C THR A 4 59.49 3.33 -56.82
N ASP A 5 58.66 3.24 -55.78
CA ASP A 5 57.40 2.54 -55.88
C ASP A 5 56.27 3.42 -55.43
N ASN A 6 55.49 3.76 -56.42
CA ASN A 6 54.29 4.58 -56.40
C ASN A 6 53.15 3.65 -56.10
N ASN A 7 52.54 3.74 -54.88
CA ASN A 7 51.29 3.08 -54.60
C ASN A 7 50.21 4.12 -54.34
N THR A 8 49.52 4.45 -55.40
CA THR A 8 48.28 5.29 -55.35
C THR A 8 47.14 4.51 -54.73
N GLN A 9 46.94 4.70 -53.48
CA GLN A 9 45.73 4.18 -52.81
C GLN A 9 44.63 5.26 -52.87
N SER A 10 43.68 4.97 -53.74
CA SER A 10 42.44 5.69 -53.92
C SER A 10 41.65 5.71 -52.59
N GLN A 11 41.66 6.81 -51.86
CA GLN A 11 40.76 7.03 -50.75
C GLN A 11 39.38 7.37 -51.29
N GLY A 12 38.51 6.35 -51.27
CA GLY A 12 37.10 6.55 -51.41
C GLY A 12 36.56 7.36 -50.24
N THR A 13 36.22 8.58 -50.53
CA THR A 13 35.52 9.46 -49.59
C THR A 13 34.09 8.91 -49.35
N GLN A 14 33.94 8.10 -48.33
CA GLN A 14 32.59 7.82 -47.81
C GLN A 14 32.10 9.07 -47.11
N ALA A 15 31.28 9.82 -47.80
CA ALA A 15 30.45 10.87 -47.22
C ALA A 15 29.42 10.19 -46.29
N THR A 16 29.79 10.08 -45.03
CA THR A 16 28.83 9.74 -43.98
C THR A 16 27.88 10.95 -43.87
N GLN A 17 26.74 10.87 -44.57
CA GLN A 17 25.63 11.77 -44.31
C GLN A 17 25.21 11.53 -42.87
N GLN A 18 25.63 12.39 -41.94
CA GLN A 18 24.99 12.54 -40.64
C GLN A 18 23.55 12.97 -40.90
N VAL A 19 22.64 12.01 -40.81
CA VAL A 19 21.21 12.30 -40.66
C VAL A 19 21.09 13.00 -39.31
N GLN A 20 21.08 14.32 -39.32
CA GLN A 20 20.69 15.09 -38.14
C GLN A 20 19.26 14.65 -37.85
N ALA A 21 19.06 13.96 -36.73
CA ALA A 21 17.76 13.62 -36.23
C ALA A 21 17.03 14.97 -36.02
N LEU A 22 16.08 15.26 -36.90
CA LEU A 22 15.23 16.42 -36.77
C LEU A 22 14.50 16.29 -35.42
N GLU A 23 14.78 17.20 -34.51
CA GLU A 23 14.11 17.26 -33.21
C GLU A 23 12.70 17.76 -33.44
N ILE A 24 11.74 16.83 -33.39
CA ILE A 24 10.33 17.12 -33.63
C ILE A 24 9.78 17.89 -32.42
N ASP A 25 9.42 19.15 -32.62
CA ASP A 25 8.79 19.99 -31.57
C ASP A 25 7.29 19.62 -31.45
N TYR A 26 7.03 18.63 -30.62
CA TYR A 26 5.68 18.15 -30.33
C TYR A 26 4.78 19.25 -29.74
N GLY A 27 5.32 20.16 -28.93
CA GLY A 27 4.56 21.26 -28.32
C GLY A 27 4.04 22.23 -29.36
N LYS A 28 4.86 22.55 -30.39
CA LYS A 28 4.45 23.42 -31.47
C LYS A 28 3.38 22.78 -32.34
N ILE A 29 3.52 21.48 -32.62
CA ILE A 29 2.51 20.72 -33.37
C ILE A 29 1.18 20.71 -32.60
N GLU A 30 1.19 20.45 -31.31
CA GLU A 30 -0.02 20.41 -30.48
C GLU A 30 -0.70 21.78 -30.42
N ALA A 31 0.04 22.88 -30.32
CA ALA A 31 -0.49 24.23 -30.38
C ALA A 31 -1.16 24.55 -31.73
N MET A 32 -0.60 24.03 -32.83
CA MET A 32 -1.18 24.18 -34.14
C MET A 32 -2.46 23.34 -34.33
N ILE A 33 -2.50 22.14 -33.82
CA ILE A 33 -3.66 21.25 -33.83
C ILE A 33 -4.79 21.81 -32.99
N ASN A 34 -4.48 22.34 -31.79
CA ASN A 34 -5.46 22.93 -30.89
C ASN A 34 -6.09 24.22 -31.46
N LYS A 35 -5.36 24.96 -32.31
CA LYS A 35 -5.92 26.11 -33.06
C LYS A 35 -6.73 25.69 -34.29
N GLY A 36 -6.49 24.50 -34.82
CA GLY A 36 -7.22 23.92 -35.94
C GLY A 36 -8.16 22.84 -35.46
N ASN A 37 -9.37 22.75 -36.06
CA ASN A 37 -10.30 21.68 -35.75
C ASN A 37 -9.64 20.31 -35.92
N GLN A 38 -9.89 19.34 -35.02
CA GLN A 38 -9.31 17.97 -35.04
C GLN A 38 -9.44 17.27 -36.43
N GLN A 39 -10.45 17.63 -37.23
CA GLN A 39 -10.59 17.12 -38.57
C GLN A 39 -9.47 17.54 -39.55
N LYS A 40 -8.69 18.57 -39.18
CA LYS A 40 -7.56 19.07 -40.00
C LYS A 40 -6.19 18.61 -39.44
N GLU A 41 -6.17 17.80 -38.40
CA GLU A 41 -4.92 17.34 -37.75
C GLU A 41 -3.93 16.76 -38.78
N ASN A 42 -4.40 15.93 -39.69
CA ASN A 42 -3.57 15.36 -40.74
C ASN A 42 -2.93 16.38 -41.67
N ALA A 43 -3.73 17.38 -42.06
CA ALA A 43 -3.24 18.44 -42.96
C ALA A 43 -2.19 19.31 -42.23
N ILE A 44 -2.44 19.61 -40.96
CA ILE A 44 -1.54 20.40 -40.14
C ILE A 44 -0.19 19.66 -39.92
N LEU A 45 -0.26 18.36 -39.56
CA LEU A 45 0.93 17.53 -39.39
C LEU A 45 1.76 17.44 -40.68
N ARG A 46 1.10 17.15 -41.80
CA ARG A 46 1.80 17.10 -43.09
C ARG A 46 2.43 18.43 -43.43
N SER A 47 1.68 19.53 -43.35
CA SER A 47 2.21 20.87 -43.65
C SER A 47 3.37 21.23 -42.73
N TYR A 48 3.34 20.84 -41.45
CA TYR A 48 4.44 21.06 -40.53
C TYR A 48 5.70 20.32 -40.95
N PHE A 49 5.60 19.01 -41.25
CA PHE A 49 6.75 18.21 -41.64
C PHE A 49 7.29 18.55 -43.03
N GLU A 50 6.41 18.90 -43.97
CA GLU A 50 6.84 19.40 -45.29
C GLU A 50 7.61 20.71 -45.18
N GLN A 51 7.22 21.63 -44.28
CA GLN A 51 7.96 22.86 -43.98
C GLN A 51 9.32 22.63 -43.37
N GLN A 52 9.53 21.46 -42.72
CA GLN A 52 10.84 21.03 -42.22
C GLN A 52 11.72 20.38 -43.29
N GLY A 53 11.26 20.33 -44.55
CA GLY A 53 12.01 19.80 -45.69
C GLY A 53 11.98 18.28 -45.81
N MET A 54 11.03 17.60 -45.14
CA MET A 54 10.89 16.15 -45.22
C MET A 54 10.29 15.71 -46.54
N THR A 55 10.72 14.58 -47.05
CA THR A 55 10.12 13.91 -48.20
C THR A 55 8.75 13.32 -47.84
N GLU A 56 7.92 13.01 -48.84
CA GLU A 56 6.57 12.47 -48.61
C GLU A 56 6.58 11.16 -47.76
N GLU A 57 7.58 10.32 -47.93
CA GLU A 57 7.73 9.07 -47.14
C GLU A 57 8.11 9.36 -45.72
N GLU A 58 9.05 10.28 -45.47
CA GLU A 58 9.44 10.73 -44.15
C GLU A 58 8.25 11.41 -43.41
N VAL A 59 7.48 12.19 -44.10
CA VAL A 59 6.24 12.81 -43.54
C VAL A 59 5.24 11.74 -43.13
N LYS A 60 5.01 10.69 -43.91
CA LYS A 60 4.13 9.58 -43.52
C LYS A 60 4.60 8.90 -42.25
N THR A 61 5.90 8.63 -42.18
CA THR A 61 6.51 8.00 -41.00
C THR A 61 6.38 8.91 -39.78
N ALA A 62 6.75 10.18 -39.89
CA ALA A 62 6.69 11.16 -38.80
C ALA A 62 5.26 11.37 -38.28
N VAL A 63 4.25 11.41 -39.17
CA VAL A 63 2.82 11.48 -38.78
C VAL A 63 2.40 10.23 -38.03
N SER A 64 2.85 9.04 -38.47
CA SER A 64 2.56 7.78 -37.80
C SER A 64 3.16 7.72 -36.39
N GLU A 65 4.43 8.10 -36.27
CA GLU A 65 5.15 8.15 -34.97
C GLU A 65 4.52 9.18 -34.03
N TYR A 66 4.18 10.35 -34.51
CA TYR A 66 3.47 11.35 -33.71
C TYR A 66 2.18 10.79 -33.11
N ARG A 67 1.37 10.11 -33.93
CA ARG A 67 0.13 9.48 -33.47
C ARG A 67 0.35 8.38 -32.46
N ALA A 68 1.33 7.52 -32.72
CA ALA A 68 1.68 6.46 -31.81
C ALA A 68 2.12 7.01 -30.44
N ASN A 69 2.94 8.06 -30.42
CA ASN A 69 3.36 8.74 -29.21
C ASN A 69 2.20 9.42 -28.48
N LYS A 70 1.33 10.12 -29.22
CA LYS A 70 0.13 10.77 -28.65
C LYS A 70 -0.81 9.74 -28.01
N GLN A 71 -1.05 8.62 -28.69
CA GLN A 71 -1.85 7.52 -28.17
C GLN A 71 -1.22 6.91 -26.91
N LYS A 72 0.09 6.65 -26.95
CA LYS A 72 0.85 6.14 -25.82
C LYS A 72 0.74 7.05 -24.59
N GLN A 73 0.91 8.37 -24.77
CA GLN A 73 0.77 9.34 -23.70
C GLN A 73 -0.66 9.37 -23.13
N ALA A 74 -1.67 9.28 -23.99
CA ALA A 74 -3.08 9.23 -23.57
C ALA A 74 -3.37 7.95 -22.75
N ASP A 75 -2.84 6.80 -23.18
CA ASP A 75 -2.99 5.53 -22.49
C ASP A 75 -2.23 5.53 -21.15
N GLU A 76 -1.03 6.10 -21.09
CA GLU A 76 -0.24 6.27 -19.86
C GLU A 76 -1.00 7.16 -18.86
N GLN A 77 -1.56 8.29 -19.29
CA GLN A 77 -2.36 9.16 -18.44
C GLN A 77 -3.62 8.46 -17.93
N LYS A 78 -4.32 7.73 -18.79
CA LYS A 78 -5.51 6.96 -18.43
C LYS A 78 -5.17 5.88 -17.40
N ASN A 79 -4.07 5.15 -17.61
CA ASN A 79 -3.61 4.13 -16.68
C ASN A 79 -3.16 4.72 -15.35
N ALA A 80 -2.43 5.85 -15.37
CA ALA A 80 -2.03 6.56 -14.16
C ALA A 80 -3.25 7.02 -13.34
N TYR A 81 -4.27 7.54 -14.00
CA TYR A 81 -5.51 7.95 -13.34
C TYR A 81 -6.27 6.75 -12.75
N ALA A 82 -6.39 5.65 -13.49
CA ALA A 82 -7.02 4.42 -13.01
C ALA A 82 -6.28 3.83 -11.80
N ASN A 83 -4.94 3.80 -11.85
CA ASN A 83 -4.11 3.34 -10.73
C ASN A 83 -4.29 4.24 -9.50
N MET A 84 -4.30 5.55 -9.69
CA MET A 84 -4.52 6.50 -8.59
C MET A 84 -5.91 6.32 -7.95
N GLN A 85 -6.96 6.07 -8.75
CA GLN A 85 -8.29 5.77 -8.22
C GLN A 85 -8.28 4.47 -7.41
N ALA A 86 -7.71 3.41 -7.95
CA ALA A 86 -7.62 2.11 -7.26
C ALA A 86 -6.82 2.22 -5.94
N GLU A 87 -5.73 2.99 -5.92
CA GLU A 87 -4.96 3.25 -4.71
C GLU A 87 -5.76 4.05 -3.69
N ASN A 88 -6.48 5.08 -4.11
CA ASN A 88 -7.38 5.85 -3.24
C ASN A 88 -8.46 4.98 -2.60
N GLU A 89 -9.10 4.10 -3.37
CA GLU A 89 -10.09 3.17 -2.84
C GLU A 89 -9.48 2.20 -1.84
N LYS A 90 -8.30 1.66 -2.14
CA LYS A 90 -7.55 0.80 -1.23
C LYS A 90 -7.19 1.51 0.07
N LEU A 91 -6.69 2.73 -0.02
CA LEU A 91 -6.34 3.53 1.17
C LEU A 91 -7.59 3.85 2.01
N LYS A 92 -8.70 4.21 1.39
CA LYS A 92 -9.98 4.45 2.08
C LYS A 92 -10.44 3.19 2.83
N ALA A 93 -10.37 2.03 2.18
CA ALA A 93 -10.72 0.75 2.80
C ALA A 93 -9.79 0.41 3.98
N GLN A 94 -8.50 0.66 3.87
CA GLN A 94 -7.53 0.46 4.95
C GLN A 94 -7.79 1.39 6.15
N ILE A 95 -8.06 2.67 5.89
CA ILE A 95 -8.41 3.64 6.92
C ILE A 95 -9.70 3.21 7.64
N LEU A 96 -10.73 2.83 6.90
CA LEU A 96 -11.99 2.35 7.46
C LEU A 96 -11.76 1.11 8.35
N GLN A 97 -11.01 0.13 7.85
CA GLN A 97 -10.69 -1.08 8.63
C GLN A 97 -9.89 -0.76 9.90
N SER A 98 -8.94 0.18 9.81
CA SER A 98 -8.18 0.64 10.97
C SER A 98 -9.08 1.30 12.02
N ASN A 99 -10.02 2.15 11.57
CA ASN A 99 -10.97 2.81 12.44
C ASN A 99 -11.94 1.81 13.11
N ILE A 100 -12.41 0.81 12.35
CA ILE A 100 -13.24 -0.28 12.91
C ILE A 100 -12.46 -1.02 13.99
N ASN A 101 -11.21 -1.40 13.72
CA ASN A 101 -10.39 -2.13 14.68
C ASN A 101 -10.09 -1.31 15.94
N ALA A 102 -9.81 -0.01 15.80
CA ALA A 102 -9.62 0.89 16.94
C ALA A 102 -10.88 0.98 17.78
N LYS A 103 -12.03 1.28 17.14
CA LYS A 103 -13.31 1.38 17.84
C LYS A 103 -13.74 0.06 18.50
N ALA A 104 -13.54 -1.04 17.79
CA ALA A 104 -13.79 -2.38 18.32
C ALA A 104 -12.91 -2.70 19.54
N THR A 105 -11.65 -2.27 19.51
CA THR A 105 -10.75 -2.44 20.66
C THR A 105 -11.27 -1.67 21.89
N ASP A 106 -11.67 -0.42 21.72
CA ASP A 106 -12.23 0.39 22.79
C ASP A 106 -13.49 -0.25 23.36
N ILE A 107 -14.42 -0.66 22.48
CA ILE A 107 -15.67 -1.34 22.90
C ILE A 107 -15.35 -2.65 23.64
N GLY A 108 -14.39 -3.44 23.18
CA GLY A 108 -14.00 -4.68 23.83
C GLY A 108 -13.47 -4.45 25.25
N LEU A 109 -12.66 -3.42 25.45
CA LEU A 109 -12.18 -3.01 26.78
C LEU A 109 -13.32 -2.54 27.67
N ASP A 110 -14.27 -1.75 27.16
CA ASP A 110 -15.46 -1.28 27.90
C ASP A 110 -16.37 -2.45 28.31
N MET A 111 -16.43 -3.51 27.52
CA MET A 111 -17.15 -4.76 27.83
C MET A 111 -16.42 -5.64 28.87
N GLY A 112 -15.27 -5.19 29.39
CA GLY A 112 -14.50 -5.89 30.41
C GLY A 112 -13.67 -7.04 29.88
N VAL A 113 -13.27 -6.99 28.61
CA VAL A 113 -12.31 -7.94 28.03
C VAL A 113 -10.90 -7.58 28.47
N ASP A 114 -10.07 -8.59 28.76
CA ASP A 114 -8.66 -8.34 29.13
C ASP A 114 -7.91 -7.65 27.97
N LYS A 115 -7.04 -6.70 28.31
CA LYS A 115 -6.27 -5.92 27.33
C LYS A 115 -5.47 -6.79 26.36
N ASN A 116 -4.97 -7.93 26.81
CA ASN A 116 -4.20 -8.85 25.95
C ASN A 116 -5.14 -9.75 25.13
N ALA A 117 -6.37 -9.95 25.59
CA ALA A 117 -7.38 -10.78 24.93
C ALA A 117 -8.20 -10.00 23.89
N VAL A 118 -8.34 -8.68 24.02
CA VAL A 118 -9.16 -7.86 23.13
C VAL A 118 -8.75 -7.98 21.66
N ILE A 119 -7.46 -8.13 21.37
CA ILE A 119 -6.94 -8.29 20.01
C ILE A 119 -7.47 -9.60 19.38
N TYR A 120 -7.60 -10.66 20.19
CA TYR A 120 -8.15 -11.94 19.73
C TYR A 120 -9.66 -11.84 19.54
N LEU A 121 -10.37 -11.13 20.42
CA LEU A 121 -11.80 -10.86 20.28
C LEU A 121 -12.10 -10.14 18.96
N VAL A 122 -11.37 -9.07 18.64
CA VAL A 122 -11.52 -8.32 17.38
C VAL A 122 -11.27 -9.21 16.16
N LYS A 123 -10.31 -10.12 16.23
CA LYS A 123 -10.01 -11.04 15.12
C LYS A 123 -11.03 -12.17 14.97
N MET A 124 -11.70 -12.57 16.04
CA MET A 124 -12.69 -13.65 16.04
C MET A 124 -14.10 -13.16 15.72
N ALA A 125 -14.39 -11.89 15.95
CA ALA A 125 -15.70 -11.30 15.71
C ALA A 125 -15.93 -11.03 14.22
N ASP A 126 -17.14 -11.32 13.76
CA ASP A 126 -17.57 -10.92 12.41
C ASP A 126 -17.97 -9.43 12.43
N LEU A 127 -17.05 -8.57 12.03
CA LEU A 127 -17.25 -7.13 11.93
C LEU A 127 -17.72 -6.68 10.54
N SER A 128 -18.20 -7.58 9.69
CA SER A 128 -18.68 -7.25 8.34
C SER A 128 -19.87 -6.28 8.35
N LYS A 129 -20.67 -6.31 9.43
CA LYS A 129 -21.82 -5.42 9.66
C LYS A 129 -21.49 -4.20 10.51
N ALA A 130 -20.24 -4.03 10.90
CA ALA A 130 -19.80 -2.91 11.73
C ALA A 130 -19.92 -1.53 11.05
N VAL A 131 -20.21 -1.50 9.74
CA VAL A 131 -20.41 -0.28 8.97
C VAL A 131 -21.83 -0.25 8.44
N ASP A 132 -22.51 0.85 8.65
CA ASP A 132 -23.87 1.06 8.15
C ASP A 132 -23.89 1.42 6.66
N ALA A 133 -25.09 1.56 6.09
CA ALA A 133 -25.28 1.93 4.68
C ALA A 133 -24.74 3.34 4.34
N LYS A 134 -24.44 4.18 5.35
CA LYS A 134 -23.88 5.52 5.18
C LYS A 134 -22.35 5.53 5.29
N GLY A 135 -21.75 4.39 5.64
CA GLY A 135 -20.30 4.29 5.86
C GLY A 135 -19.87 4.66 7.28
N GLU A 136 -20.82 4.80 8.23
CA GLU A 136 -20.55 5.09 9.64
C GLU A 136 -20.36 3.81 10.44
N ILE A 137 -19.46 3.84 11.43
CA ILE A 137 -19.17 2.68 12.28
C ILE A 137 -20.27 2.53 13.34
N SER A 138 -20.96 1.39 13.31
CA SER A 138 -22.03 1.05 14.26
C SER A 138 -21.47 0.34 15.49
N GLU A 139 -21.45 1.03 16.61
CA GLU A 139 -21.04 0.45 17.90
C GLU A 139 -21.93 -0.71 18.34
N GLU A 140 -23.24 -0.62 18.04
CA GLU A 140 -24.21 -1.65 18.41
C GLU A 140 -23.93 -2.97 17.69
N GLU A 141 -23.61 -2.92 16.41
CA GLU A 141 -23.29 -4.13 15.65
C GLU A 141 -21.96 -4.73 16.10
N ILE A 142 -20.97 -3.90 16.46
CA ILE A 142 -19.72 -4.37 17.06
C ILE A 142 -19.98 -5.08 18.40
N LYS A 143 -20.80 -4.48 19.27
CA LYS A 143 -21.17 -5.08 20.56
C LYS A 143 -21.87 -6.43 20.39
N LYS A 144 -22.82 -6.54 19.46
CA LYS A 144 -23.50 -7.81 19.15
C LYS A 144 -22.53 -8.88 18.69
N ALA A 145 -21.62 -8.54 17.76
CA ALA A 145 -20.61 -9.46 17.30
C ALA A 145 -19.68 -9.94 18.43
N PHE A 146 -19.33 -9.06 19.36
CA PHE A 146 -18.52 -9.41 20.53
C PHE A 146 -19.27 -10.27 21.53
N GLU A 147 -20.53 -9.99 21.79
CA GLU A 147 -21.37 -10.81 22.65
C GLU A 147 -21.48 -12.25 22.14
N GLU A 148 -21.57 -12.44 20.83
CA GLU A 148 -21.60 -13.75 20.21
C GLU A 148 -20.30 -14.51 20.44
N VAL A 149 -19.15 -13.87 20.22
CA VAL A 149 -17.84 -14.48 20.49
C VAL A 149 -17.67 -14.78 21.98
N LEU A 150 -18.05 -13.86 22.87
CA LEU A 150 -17.91 -14.03 24.30
C LEU A 150 -18.85 -15.09 24.91
N LYS A 151 -19.97 -15.43 24.24
CA LYS A 151 -20.78 -16.59 24.59
C LYS A 151 -20.02 -17.90 24.30
N ASN A 152 -19.28 -17.95 23.20
CA ASN A 152 -18.53 -19.12 22.79
C ASN A 152 -17.18 -19.25 23.52
N VAL A 153 -16.57 -18.11 23.88
CA VAL A 153 -15.25 -18.06 24.52
C VAL A 153 -15.30 -17.12 25.75
N PRO A 154 -15.96 -17.53 26.83
CA PRO A 154 -16.08 -16.68 28.05
C PRO A 154 -14.73 -16.33 28.70
N ALA A 155 -13.70 -17.14 28.43
CA ALA A 155 -12.35 -16.94 28.97
C ALA A 155 -11.67 -15.65 28.49
N LEU A 156 -12.19 -14.98 27.46
CA LEU A 156 -11.68 -13.67 26.98
C LEU A 156 -12.10 -12.51 27.90
N LYS A 157 -13.16 -12.68 28.70
CA LYS A 157 -13.48 -11.68 29.73
C LYS A 157 -12.42 -11.65 30.81
N ALA A 158 -12.04 -10.46 31.25
CA ALA A 158 -11.14 -10.30 32.37
C ALA A 158 -11.72 -11.09 33.56
N SER A 159 -10.93 -12.00 34.08
CA SER A 159 -11.30 -12.70 35.31
C SER A 159 -11.42 -11.66 36.41
N THR A 160 -12.62 -11.45 36.95
CA THR A 160 -12.86 -10.57 38.10
C THR A 160 -12.13 -11.05 39.37
N ASN A 161 -11.58 -12.27 39.30
CA ASN A 161 -10.64 -12.77 40.28
C ASN A 161 -9.23 -12.30 39.95
N SER A 162 -8.90 -11.08 40.36
CA SER A 162 -7.53 -10.53 40.40
C SER A 162 -6.59 -11.32 41.33
N ASN A 163 -6.87 -12.60 41.60
CA ASN A 163 -6.12 -13.46 42.49
C ASN A 163 -5.56 -14.74 41.81
N THR A 164 -5.52 -14.79 40.46
CA THR A 164 -4.73 -15.81 39.75
C THR A 164 -3.36 -15.29 39.33
N GLY A 165 -2.67 -14.62 40.23
CA GLY A 165 -1.26 -14.76 40.26
C GLY A 165 -1.00 -16.25 40.54
N PHE A 166 -0.27 -16.92 39.65
CA PHE A 166 0.22 -18.27 39.87
C PHE A 166 0.94 -18.24 41.21
N LYS A 167 0.24 -18.65 42.28
CA LYS A 167 0.86 -18.87 43.60
C LYS A 167 1.75 -20.09 43.48
N VAL A 168 2.98 -19.87 43.03
CA VAL A 168 4.06 -20.80 43.30
C VAL A 168 4.33 -20.73 44.78
N GLY A 169 3.85 -21.69 45.51
CA GLY A 169 4.14 -21.83 46.91
C GLY A 169 2.91 -21.72 47.78
N ALA A 170 2.55 -22.85 48.32
CA ALA A 170 1.84 -23.13 49.54
C ALA A 170 0.77 -22.12 49.98
N ASP A 171 -0.46 -22.57 50.08
CA ASP A 171 -1.45 -22.01 50.99
C ASP A 171 -0.84 -21.78 52.35
N ASN A 172 -0.32 -20.59 52.57
CA ASN A 172 0.27 -20.22 53.81
C ASN A 172 -0.72 -19.52 54.70
N ASN A 173 -1.84 -20.21 54.98
CA ASN A 173 -2.74 -19.88 56.11
C ASN A 173 -2.22 -20.53 57.40
N GLN A 174 -0.94 -20.95 57.43
CA GLN A 174 -0.32 -21.25 58.71
C GLN A 174 0.02 -19.93 59.39
N SER A 175 -0.53 -19.73 60.57
CA SER A 175 -0.21 -18.57 61.38
C SER A 175 1.30 -18.45 61.57
N GLU A 176 1.85 -17.25 61.72
CA GLU A 176 3.28 -17.07 62.00
C GLU A 176 3.74 -17.92 63.19
N ASN A 177 2.83 -18.17 64.14
CA ASN A 177 3.05 -19.06 65.27
C ASN A 177 3.29 -20.53 64.86
N ASP A 178 2.57 -21.03 63.85
CA ASP A 178 2.74 -22.40 63.36
C ASP A 178 4.12 -22.60 62.68
N LYS A 179 4.54 -21.62 61.88
CA LYS A 179 5.88 -21.62 61.28
C LYS A 179 6.98 -21.57 62.32
N THR A 180 6.80 -20.69 63.30
CA THR A 180 7.78 -20.56 64.39
C THR A 180 7.82 -21.84 65.23
N ASN A 181 6.69 -22.46 65.51
CA ASN A 181 6.61 -23.70 66.25
C ASN A 181 7.20 -24.88 65.48
N MET A 182 7.07 -24.92 64.16
CA MET A 182 7.70 -25.94 63.33
C MET A 182 9.23 -25.80 63.34
N LEU A 183 9.77 -24.58 63.22
CA LEU A 183 11.19 -24.30 63.34
C LEU A 183 11.74 -24.64 64.73
N ARG A 184 10.98 -24.34 65.80
CA ARG A 184 11.36 -24.68 67.20
C ARG A 184 11.37 -26.16 67.40
N LYS A 185 10.43 -26.92 66.84
CA LYS A 185 10.41 -28.39 66.90
C LYS A 185 11.63 -28.98 66.20
N VAL A 186 12.05 -28.49 65.05
CA VAL A 186 13.30 -28.94 64.41
C VAL A 186 14.53 -28.60 65.21
N ALA A 187 14.52 -27.48 65.90
CA ALA A 187 15.62 -27.07 66.84
C ALA A 187 15.56 -27.71 68.23
N GLY A 188 14.62 -28.64 68.50
CA GLY A 188 14.47 -29.30 69.78
C GLY A 188 13.94 -28.40 70.91
N LEU A 189 13.30 -27.25 70.55
CA LEU A 189 12.76 -26.26 71.48
C LEU A 189 11.25 -26.46 71.72
N PRO A 190 10.72 -26.19 72.92
CA PRO A 190 9.27 -26.29 73.17
C PRO A 190 8.46 -25.26 72.38
N PRO A 191 7.21 -25.58 72.03
CA PRO A 191 6.35 -24.66 71.28
C PRO A 191 6.03 -23.37 72.05
N LEU A 192 5.83 -22.29 71.35
CA LEU A 192 5.27 -21.04 71.92
C LEU A 192 3.81 -21.27 72.35
N LYS A 193 3.45 -20.73 73.49
CA LYS A 193 2.07 -20.73 74.01
C LYS A 193 1.24 -19.68 73.31
#